data_8580e0e82ed0bbe7439bf0f7846d5673
#
_entry.id   8580e0e82ed0bbe7439bf0f7846d5673
#
_cell.length_a   1.000
_cell.length_b   1.000
_cell.length_c   1.000
_cell.angle_alpha   90.00
_cell.angle_beta   90.00
_cell.angle_gamma   90.00
#
_symmetry.space_group_name_H-M   'P 1'
#
loop_
_entity.id
_entity.type
_entity.pdbx_description
1 polymer ?
#
loop_
_entity_poly.entity_id
_entity_poly.type
_entity_poly.pdbx_seq_one_letter_code
_entity_poly.pdbx_strand_id
1 'polypeptide(L)'
;MLRIGICDDTATARENLRLLCLKHFRLEEPEFFEFSTGDGAVRWLKGHPGALDLLFLDIEMPGRSGMEAAETIRAFDREVLLAFVTSYTDYVYDGYAVGAIGYLVKPVSEEKLSSLLDRAAAALEQRAPAVYTLRNAQGMFKVPLREILYAASDRRQVTLTTSRGDYTFYGKLDDVAAQLGAGFVRIHQRYLVNARAVSAVVGASVQVGEVHLPISRSLHQQAAMALARAMVGEG
;
A
#
# COMPACT_ATOMS: atom_id res chain seq x y z
N MET A 1 3.08 -12.73 2.15
CA MET A 1 4.33 -13.06 2.87
C MET A 1 5.10 -11.77 3.11
N LEU A 2 5.40 -11.45 4.36
CA LEU A 2 6.11 -10.23 4.77
C LEU A 2 7.62 -10.40 4.54
N ARG A 3 8.29 -9.37 3.99
CA ARG A 3 9.73 -9.39 3.69
C ARG A 3 10.44 -8.46 4.66
N ILE A 4 11.25 -9.04 5.54
CA ILE A 4 11.91 -8.34 6.65
C ILE A 4 13.41 -8.29 6.43
N GLY A 5 13.97 -7.09 6.40
CA GLY A 5 15.41 -6.85 6.49
C GLY A 5 15.86 -6.71 7.93
N ILE A 6 17.02 -7.26 8.27
CA ILE A 6 17.69 -7.07 9.56
C ILE A 6 19.11 -6.60 9.28
N CYS A 7 19.43 -5.39 9.72
CA CYS A 7 20.75 -4.79 9.55
C CYS A 7 21.40 -4.51 10.92
N ASP A 8 22.45 -5.26 11.24
CA ASP A 8 23.19 -5.22 12.50
C ASP A 8 24.57 -5.84 12.23
N ASP A 9 25.65 -5.28 12.74
CA ASP A 9 26.99 -5.81 12.51
C ASP A 9 27.23 -7.14 13.25
N THR A 10 26.48 -7.40 14.31
CA THR A 10 26.60 -8.59 15.15
C THR A 10 25.69 -9.71 14.67
N ALA A 11 26.25 -10.82 14.21
CA ALA A 11 25.48 -11.97 13.71
C ALA A 11 24.52 -12.53 14.74
N THR A 12 24.92 -12.59 16.02
CA THR A 12 24.07 -13.06 17.12
C THR A 12 22.85 -12.16 17.34
N ALA A 13 23.00 -10.84 17.17
CA ALA A 13 21.89 -9.91 17.28
C ALA A 13 20.87 -10.12 16.15
N ARG A 14 21.33 -10.30 14.91
CA ARG A 14 20.47 -10.63 13.77
C ARG A 14 19.70 -11.90 13.99
N GLU A 15 20.37 -12.99 14.39
CA GLU A 15 19.72 -14.28 14.65
C GLU A 15 18.69 -14.20 15.79
N ASN A 16 19.02 -13.53 16.89
CA ASN A 16 18.09 -13.35 18.01
C ASN A 16 16.82 -12.59 17.58
N LEU A 17 17.00 -11.50 16.83
CA LEU A 17 15.85 -10.73 16.34
C LEU A 17 15.00 -11.54 15.35
N ARG A 18 15.65 -12.29 14.45
CA ARG A 18 14.99 -13.20 13.52
C ARG A 18 14.15 -14.26 14.27
N LEU A 19 14.71 -14.90 15.29
CA LEU A 19 14.01 -15.89 16.10
C LEU A 19 12.81 -15.28 16.86
N LEU A 20 12.95 -14.07 17.39
CA LEU A 20 11.85 -13.34 18.00
C LEU A 20 10.73 -13.01 17.00
N CYS A 21 11.09 -12.58 15.77
CA CYS A 21 10.11 -12.36 14.72
C CYS A 21 9.35 -13.66 14.37
N LEU A 22 10.06 -14.79 14.21
CA LEU A 22 9.44 -16.08 13.91
C LEU A 22 8.43 -16.54 14.96
N LYS A 23 8.64 -16.23 16.24
CA LYS A 23 7.67 -16.52 17.30
C LYS A 23 6.35 -15.78 17.14
N HIS A 24 6.39 -14.56 16.59
CA HIS A 24 5.20 -13.75 16.34
C HIS A 24 4.37 -14.31 15.18
N PHE A 25 5.01 -14.75 14.09
CA PHE A 25 4.34 -15.25 12.88
C PHE A 25 4.08 -16.75 12.98
N ARG A 26 2.81 -17.14 13.30
CA ARG A 26 2.42 -18.55 13.47
C ARG A 26 1.92 -19.24 12.20
N LEU A 27 1.40 -18.47 11.24
CA LEU A 27 0.68 -19.02 10.07
C LEU A 27 1.44 -18.83 8.75
N GLU A 28 2.16 -17.73 8.62
CA GLU A 28 2.96 -17.43 7.43
C GLU A 28 4.32 -16.92 7.89
N GLU A 29 5.36 -17.70 7.65
CA GLU A 29 6.73 -17.27 7.95
C GLU A 29 7.14 -16.12 7.02
N PRO A 30 7.73 -15.01 7.56
CA PRO A 30 8.28 -13.95 6.75
C PRO A 30 9.57 -14.40 6.04
N GLU A 31 9.86 -13.76 4.93
CA GLU A 31 11.15 -13.87 4.26
C GLU A 31 12.15 -12.91 4.90
N PHE A 32 13.36 -13.39 5.22
CA PHE A 32 14.37 -12.60 5.89
C PHE A 32 15.55 -12.28 4.98
N PHE A 33 16.02 -11.02 5.07
CA PHE A 33 17.22 -10.52 4.42
C PHE A 33 18.15 -9.93 5.47
N GLU A 34 19.39 -10.41 5.54
CA GLU A 34 20.34 -10.00 6.56
C GLU A 34 21.47 -9.14 5.98
N PHE A 35 21.80 -8.07 6.68
CA PHE A 35 22.86 -7.15 6.33
C PHE A 35 23.76 -6.93 7.55
N SER A 36 25.08 -7.01 7.33
CA SER A 36 26.07 -6.76 8.38
C SER A 36 26.58 -5.32 8.42
N THR A 37 26.14 -4.46 7.49
CA THR A 37 26.56 -3.05 7.41
C THR A 37 25.46 -2.18 6.82
N GLY A 38 25.37 -0.91 7.24
CA GLY A 38 24.44 0.06 6.67
C GLY A 38 24.65 0.30 5.18
N ASP A 39 25.93 0.33 4.72
CA ASP A 39 26.24 0.44 3.29
C ASP A 39 25.78 -0.75 2.47
N GLY A 40 25.85 -1.95 3.04
CA GLY A 40 25.35 -3.18 2.44
C GLY A 40 23.84 -3.12 2.22
N ALA A 41 23.09 -2.74 3.25
CA ALA A 41 21.63 -2.58 3.18
C ALA A 41 21.24 -1.51 2.15
N VAL A 42 21.86 -0.34 2.17
CA VAL A 42 21.60 0.75 1.21
C VAL A 42 21.86 0.32 -0.23
N ARG A 43 22.98 -0.33 -0.49
CA ARG A 43 23.37 -0.79 -1.83
C ARG A 43 22.39 -1.85 -2.35
N TRP A 44 22.02 -2.77 -1.49
CA TRP A 44 21.08 -3.84 -1.85
C TRP A 44 19.70 -3.28 -2.19
N LEU A 45 19.14 -2.40 -1.34
CA LEU A 45 17.85 -1.76 -1.57
C LEU A 45 17.81 -0.92 -2.85
N LYS A 46 18.91 -0.22 -3.18
CA LYS A 46 19.00 0.51 -4.47
C LYS A 46 18.91 -0.40 -5.68
N GLY A 47 19.45 -1.61 -5.58
CA GLY A 47 19.37 -2.62 -6.64
C GLY A 47 18.07 -3.41 -6.68
N HIS A 48 17.26 -3.36 -5.60
CA HIS A 48 16.04 -4.14 -5.43
C HIS A 48 14.90 -3.25 -4.89
N PRO A 49 14.40 -2.27 -5.66
CA PRO A 49 13.36 -1.35 -5.20
C PRO A 49 12.08 -2.12 -4.80
N GLY A 50 11.53 -1.80 -3.64
CA GLY A 50 10.31 -2.43 -3.14
C GLY A 50 10.45 -3.90 -2.74
N ALA A 51 11.68 -4.42 -2.57
CA ALA A 51 11.91 -5.80 -2.17
C ALA A 51 11.76 -6.05 -0.67
N LEU A 52 11.78 -5.02 0.18
CA LEU A 52 11.52 -5.11 1.61
C LEU A 52 10.25 -4.37 1.99
N ASP A 53 9.51 -4.94 2.93
CA ASP A 53 8.34 -4.33 3.56
C ASP A 53 8.72 -3.63 4.86
N LEU A 54 9.65 -4.22 5.64
CA LEU A 54 10.15 -3.71 6.91
C LEU A 54 11.66 -3.92 6.99
N LEU A 55 12.40 -2.91 7.47
CA LEU A 55 13.83 -3.01 7.73
C LEU A 55 14.12 -2.59 9.18
N PHE A 56 14.67 -3.51 9.95
CA PHE A 56 15.28 -3.23 11.24
C PHE A 56 16.71 -2.78 11.05
N LEU A 57 17.10 -1.68 11.72
CA LEU A 57 18.42 -1.06 11.64
C LEU A 57 19.00 -0.92 13.02
N ASP A 58 20.18 -1.47 13.27
CA ASP A 58 20.99 -1.02 14.40
C ASP A 58 21.56 0.37 14.09
N ILE A 59 21.59 1.23 15.08
CA ILE A 59 22.14 2.59 14.93
C ILE A 59 23.66 2.54 14.91
N GLU A 60 24.26 1.79 15.83
CA GLU A 60 25.72 1.71 15.92
C GLU A 60 26.27 0.53 15.11
N MET A 61 26.78 0.85 13.96
CA MET A 61 27.48 -0.09 13.10
C MET A 61 28.78 0.54 12.58
N PRO A 62 29.84 -0.25 12.36
CA PRO A 62 31.06 0.23 11.73
C PRO A 62 30.80 0.83 10.34
N GLY A 63 31.38 1.99 10.06
CA GLY A 63 31.19 2.71 8.82
C GLY A 63 29.93 3.58 8.87
N ARG A 64 28.93 3.28 8.03
CA ARG A 64 27.66 4.00 7.99
C ARG A 64 26.77 3.58 9.14
N SER A 65 26.39 4.52 10.00
CA SER A 65 25.42 4.30 11.07
C SER A 65 24.01 3.93 10.52
N GLY A 66 23.19 3.30 11.35
CA GLY A 66 21.82 2.99 10.96
C GLY A 66 20.99 4.23 10.66
N MET A 67 21.28 5.36 11.34
CA MET A 67 20.60 6.64 11.07
C MET A 67 20.95 7.18 9.68
N GLU A 68 22.23 7.27 9.34
CA GLU A 68 22.70 7.69 8.02
C GLU A 68 22.21 6.75 6.91
N ALA A 69 22.12 5.44 7.21
CA ALA A 69 21.52 4.46 6.29
C ALA A 69 20.03 4.75 6.06
N ALA A 70 19.28 5.01 7.13
CA ALA A 70 17.86 5.34 7.07
C ALA A 70 17.60 6.61 6.25
N GLU A 71 18.35 7.69 6.49
CA GLU A 71 18.27 8.94 5.71
C GLU A 71 18.55 8.69 4.23
N THR A 72 19.61 7.93 3.94
CA THR A 72 19.98 7.57 2.56
C THR A 72 18.87 6.75 1.89
N ILE A 73 18.29 5.78 2.60
CA ILE A 73 17.17 4.97 2.10
C ILE A 73 15.97 5.86 1.81
N ARG A 74 15.60 6.77 2.70
CA ARG A 74 14.46 7.68 2.51
C ARG A 74 14.56 8.58 1.29
N ALA A 75 15.77 8.87 0.83
CA ALA A 75 15.99 9.66 -0.37
C ALA A 75 15.53 8.95 -1.67
N PHE A 76 15.44 7.63 -1.69
CA PHE A 76 15.03 6.85 -2.86
C PHE A 76 13.89 5.85 -2.61
N ASP A 77 13.65 5.44 -1.34
CA ASP A 77 12.55 4.55 -0.96
C ASP A 77 11.81 5.12 0.26
N ARG A 78 10.58 5.57 0.01
CA ARG A 78 9.67 6.10 1.04
C ARG A 78 8.70 5.04 1.56
N GLU A 79 8.64 3.87 0.90
CA GLU A 79 7.65 2.85 1.17
C GLU A 79 8.14 1.81 2.19
N VAL A 80 9.42 1.47 2.21
CA VAL A 80 9.94 0.51 3.19
C VAL A 80 9.72 1.06 4.61
N LEU A 81 9.11 0.26 5.49
CA LEU A 81 8.99 0.62 6.90
C LEU A 81 10.35 0.49 7.57
N LEU A 82 10.76 1.49 8.34
CA LEU A 82 12.02 1.48 9.08
C LEU A 82 11.75 1.37 10.58
N ALA A 83 12.49 0.51 11.27
CA ALA A 83 12.49 0.41 12.72
C ALA A 83 13.93 0.33 13.23
N PHE A 84 14.23 1.02 14.31
CA PHE A 84 15.56 0.95 14.93
C PHE A 84 15.59 -0.09 16.04
N VAL A 85 16.71 -0.82 16.13
CA VAL A 85 16.98 -1.82 17.18
C VAL A 85 18.39 -1.59 17.69
N THR A 86 18.56 -0.95 18.84
CA THR A 86 19.86 -0.49 19.32
C THR A 86 19.97 -0.55 20.84
N SER A 87 21.19 -0.48 21.36
CA SER A 87 21.48 -0.40 22.80
C SER A 87 21.30 1.02 23.37
N TYR A 88 21.16 2.04 22.51
CA TYR A 88 21.12 3.45 22.91
C TYR A 88 19.72 4.04 22.90
N THR A 89 19.39 4.79 23.94
CA THR A 89 18.08 5.44 24.12
C THR A 89 18.02 6.87 23.60
N ASP A 90 19.18 7.50 23.37
CA ASP A 90 19.28 8.94 23.10
C ASP A 90 18.85 9.34 21.68
N TYR A 91 18.79 8.39 20.75
CA TYR A 91 18.43 8.62 19.33
C TYR A 91 16.93 8.49 19.03
N VAL A 92 16.08 8.36 20.04
CA VAL A 92 14.62 8.21 19.83
C VAL A 92 14.03 9.41 19.06
N TYR A 93 14.53 10.61 19.31
CA TYR A 93 14.05 11.82 18.63
C TYR A 93 14.48 11.91 17.17
N ASP A 94 15.66 11.43 16.83
CA ASP A 94 16.18 11.47 15.46
C ASP A 94 15.46 10.44 14.54
N GLY A 95 14.96 9.36 15.11
CA GLY A 95 14.16 8.35 14.39
C GLY A 95 12.87 8.90 13.81
N TYR A 96 12.28 9.96 14.40
CA TYR A 96 11.10 10.62 13.87
C TYR A 96 11.38 11.36 12.56
N ALA A 97 12.57 11.89 12.36
CA ALA A 97 12.94 12.63 11.15
C ALA A 97 12.91 11.75 9.89
N VAL A 98 13.22 10.45 10.02
CA VAL A 98 13.20 9.48 8.92
C VAL A 98 11.86 8.71 8.83
N GLY A 99 10.88 9.06 9.65
CA GLY A 99 9.57 8.38 9.66
C GLY A 99 9.67 6.91 10.07
N ALA A 100 10.50 6.58 11.07
CA ALA A 100 10.58 5.23 11.59
C ALA A 100 9.27 4.83 12.27
N ILE A 101 8.82 3.59 12.05
CA ILE A 101 7.59 3.05 12.66
C ILE A 101 7.79 2.71 14.14
N GLY A 102 9.03 2.53 14.58
CA GLY A 102 9.32 2.26 15.97
C GLY A 102 10.80 2.17 16.30
N TYR A 103 11.03 2.05 17.60
CA TYR A 103 12.33 2.00 18.22
C TYR A 103 12.33 0.91 19.29
N LEU A 104 13.27 -0.03 19.20
CA LEU A 104 13.43 -1.13 20.13
C LEU A 104 14.82 -1.05 20.79
N VAL A 105 14.85 -1.14 22.12
CA VAL A 105 16.09 -1.13 22.88
C VAL A 105 16.55 -2.55 23.12
N LYS A 106 17.81 -2.85 22.89
CA LYS A 106 18.44 -4.15 23.21
C LYS A 106 18.62 -4.30 24.73
N PRO A 107 18.32 -5.45 25.35
CA PRO A 107 17.75 -6.65 24.72
C PRO A 107 16.28 -6.46 24.31
N VAL A 108 15.94 -6.92 23.10
CA VAL A 108 14.60 -6.72 22.52
C VAL A 108 13.56 -7.50 23.29
N SER A 109 12.57 -6.81 23.85
CA SER A 109 11.41 -7.42 24.48
C SER A 109 10.47 -8.02 23.44
N GLU A 110 10.05 -9.28 23.63
CA GLU A 110 9.11 -9.97 22.76
C GLU A 110 7.79 -9.20 22.61
N GLU A 111 7.27 -8.64 23.73
CA GLU A 111 6.05 -7.83 23.73
C GLU A 111 6.16 -6.55 22.88
N LYS A 112 7.28 -5.81 23.03
CA LYS A 112 7.52 -4.59 22.26
C LYS A 112 7.70 -4.87 20.78
N LEU A 113 8.41 -5.95 20.43
CA LEU A 113 8.58 -6.39 19.06
C LEU A 113 7.23 -6.80 18.46
N SER A 114 6.43 -7.59 19.16
CA SER A 114 5.09 -7.99 18.71
C SER A 114 4.21 -6.77 18.40
N SER A 115 4.15 -5.80 19.32
CA SER A 115 3.41 -4.55 19.10
C SER A 115 3.92 -3.75 17.91
N LEU A 116 5.22 -3.75 17.63
CA LEU A 116 5.79 -3.09 16.46
C LEU A 116 5.40 -3.82 15.17
N LEU A 117 5.48 -5.16 15.16
CA LEU A 117 5.11 -5.98 14.00
C LEU A 117 3.62 -5.84 13.67
N ASP A 118 2.73 -5.79 14.69
CA ASP A 118 1.29 -5.54 14.50
C ASP A 118 1.05 -4.18 13.83
N ARG A 119 1.74 -3.13 14.28
CA ARG A 119 1.66 -1.80 13.67
C ARG A 119 2.21 -1.79 12.25
N ALA A 120 3.30 -2.52 12.00
CA ALA A 120 3.87 -2.65 10.66
C ALA A 120 2.89 -3.36 9.72
N ALA A 121 2.28 -4.46 10.17
CA ALA A 121 1.27 -5.18 9.39
C ALA A 121 0.08 -4.27 9.06
N ALA A 122 -0.47 -3.54 10.05
CA ALA A 122 -1.58 -2.60 9.84
C ALA A 122 -1.21 -1.47 8.86
N ALA A 123 0.01 -0.92 8.95
CA ALA A 123 0.48 0.12 8.03
C ALA A 123 0.63 -0.41 6.59
N LEU A 124 1.09 -1.65 6.42
CA LEU A 124 1.22 -2.29 5.11
C LEU A 124 -0.15 -2.65 4.53
N GLU A 125 -1.10 -3.12 5.34
CA GLU A 125 -2.48 -3.37 4.92
C GLU A 125 -3.16 -2.09 4.42
N GLN A 126 -2.95 -0.95 5.11
CA GLN A 126 -3.46 0.35 4.66
C GLN A 126 -2.83 0.82 3.34
N ARG A 127 -1.60 0.40 3.05
CA ARG A 127 -0.88 0.70 1.78
C ARG A 127 -1.23 -0.29 0.67
N ALA A 128 -1.69 -1.50 1.02
CA ALA A 128 -2.11 -2.48 0.03
C ALA A 128 -3.16 -1.83 -0.89
N PRO A 129 -3.00 -1.90 -2.21
CA PRO A 129 -3.99 -1.33 -3.10
C PRO A 129 -5.33 -1.99 -2.81
N ALA A 130 -6.33 -1.18 -2.45
CA ALA A 130 -7.69 -1.69 -2.30
C ALA A 130 -8.07 -2.45 -3.56
N VAL A 131 -8.59 -3.66 -3.41
CA VAL A 131 -8.94 -4.55 -4.53
C VAL A 131 -10.43 -4.84 -4.54
N TYR A 132 -11.00 -4.91 -5.73
CA TYR A 132 -12.32 -5.48 -5.97
C TYR A 132 -12.18 -6.97 -6.30
N THR A 133 -12.86 -7.83 -5.55
CA THR A 133 -12.85 -9.26 -5.84
C THR A 133 -14.12 -9.64 -6.59
N LEU A 134 -13.97 -10.26 -7.75
CA LEU A 134 -15.08 -10.75 -8.55
C LEU A 134 -14.90 -12.22 -8.92
N ARG A 135 -16.02 -12.88 -9.25
CA ARG A 135 -16.04 -14.24 -9.79
C ARG A 135 -16.89 -14.27 -11.05
N ASN A 136 -16.36 -14.87 -12.10
CA ASN A 136 -17.08 -15.14 -13.34
C ASN A 136 -16.82 -16.58 -13.84
N ALA A 137 -17.23 -16.89 -15.06
CA ALA A 137 -17.04 -18.23 -15.66
C ALA A 137 -15.55 -18.61 -15.85
N GLN A 138 -14.65 -17.62 -15.88
CA GLN A 138 -13.21 -17.82 -16.09
C GLN A 138 -12.45 -18.03 -14.76
N GLY A 139 -13.05 -17.67 -13.61
CA GLY A 139 -12.43 -17.82 -12.31
C GLY A 139 -12.74 -16.71 -11.31
N MET A 140 -11.85 -16.59 -10.32
CA MET A 140 -11.87 -15.54 -9.31
C MET A 140 -10.73 -14.55 -9.58
N PHE A 141 -11.02 -13.26 -9.57
CA PHE A 141 -10.09 -12.18 -9.89
C PHE A 141 -10.05 -11.15 -8.77
N LYS A 142 -8.84 -10.67 -8.44
CA LYS A 142 -8.60 -9.51 -7.58
C LYS A 142 -8.15 -8.36 -8.47
N VAL A 143 -8.97 -7.34 -8.62
CA VAL A 143 -8.73 -6.18 -9.48
C VAL A 143 -8.41 -4.96 -8.62
N PRO A 144 -7.21 -4.39 -8.69
CA PRO A 144 -6.87 -3.17 -7.94
C PRO A 144 -7.83 -2.03 -8.29
N LEU A 145 -8.40 -1.34 -7.29
CA LEU A 145 -9.37 -0.27 -7.53
C LEU A 145 -8.80 0.85 -8.42
N ARG A 146 -7.50 1.12 -8.32
CA ARG A 146 -6.82 2.12 -9.15
C ARG A 146 -6.79 1.79 -10.64
N GLU A 147 -6.93 0.51 -11.01
CA GLU A 147 -6.94 0.05 -12.39
C GLU A 147 -8.35 0.09 -13.01
N ILE A 148 -9.39 0.14 -12.17
CA ILE A 148 -10.77 0.22 -12.63
C ILE A 148 -11.06 1.65 -13.10
N LEU A 149 -11.41 1.79 -14.37
CA LEU A 149 -11.75 3.06 -14.99
C LEU A 149 -13.22 3.40 -14.77
N TYR A 150 -14.09 2.44 -15.08
CA TYR A 150 -15.53 2.55 -14.83
C TYR A 150 -16.17 1.17 -14.76
N ALA A 151 -17.39 1.12 -14.23
CA ALA A 151 -18.26 -0.04 -14.26
C ALA A 151 -19.52 0.29 -15.07
N ALA A 152 -19.90 -0.63 -15.94
CA ALA A 152 -21.13 -0.53 -16.74
C ALA A 152 -22.06 -1.70 -16.46
N SER A 153 -23.38 -1.46 -16.34
CA SER A 153 -24.34 -2.54 -16.21
C SER A 153 -25.20 -2.69 -17.47
N ASP A 154 -25.38 -3.92 -17.89
CA ASP A 154 -26.37 -4.30 -18.86
C ASP A 154 -27.21 -5.48 -18.34
N ARG A 155 -28.51 -5.24 -18.13
CA ARG A 155 -29.46 -6.21 -17.53
C ARG A 155 -28.95 -6.73 -16.18
N ARG A 156 -28.49 -7.99 -16.11
CA ARG A 156 -27.99 -8.65 -14.89
C ARG A 156 -26.46 -8.81 -14.86
N GLN A 157 -25.76 -8.18 -15.79
CA GLN A 157 -24.32 -8.24 -15.88
C GLN A 157 -23.71 -6.88 -15.59
N VAL A 158 -22.56 -6.90 -14.94
CA VAL A 158 -21.70 -5.75 -14.73
C VAL A 158 -20.38 -6.03 -15.40
N THR A 159 -19.88 -5.06 -16.17
CA THR A 159 -18.55 -5.07 -16.75
C THR A 159 -17.71 -4.00 -16.05
N LEU A 160 -16.59 -4.42 -15.47
CA LEU A 160 -15.55 -3.51 -15.01
C LEU A 160 -14.57 -3.31 -16.15
N THR A 161 -14.48 -2.09 -16.66
CA THR A 161 -13.44 -1.70 -17.63
C THR A 161 -12.22 -1.21 -16.87
N THR A 162 -11.08 -1.81 -17.14
CA THR A 162 -9.81 -1.51 -16.45
C THR A 162 -8.73 -1.14 -17.45
N SER A 163 -7.60 -0.63 -16.94
CA SER A 163 -6.41 -0.34 -17.75
C SER A 163 -5.77 -1.59 -18.40
N ARG A 164 -6.17 -2.80 -17.96
CA ARG A 164 -5.60 -4.08 -18.46
C ARG A 164 -6.60 -4.94 -19.23
N GLY A 165 -7.87 -4.54 -19.28
CA GLY A 165 -8.93 -5.28 -19.95
C GLY A 165 -10.23 -5.28 -19.14
N ASP A 166 -11.23 -5.99 -19.66
CA ASP A 166 -12.59 -5.98 -19.14
C ASP A 166 -12.89 -7.27 -18.38
N TYR A 167 -13.64 -7.12 -17.27
CA TYR A 167 -14.14 -8.24 -16.48
C TYR A 167 -15.64 -8.17 -16.39
N THR A 168 -16.33 -9.14 -17.01
CA THR A 168 -17.79 -9.23 -16.96
C THR A 168 -18.23 -10.33 -16.00
N PHE A 169 -19.21 -10.03 -15.15
CA PHE A 169 -19.79 -10.95 -14.17
C PHE A 169 -21.27 -10.64 -13.89
N TYR A 170 -21.98 -11.60 -13.30
CA TYR A 170 -23.35 -11.40 -12.88
C TYR A 170 -23.39 -10.61 -11.55
N GLY A 171 -24.17 -9.53 -11.53
CA GLY A 171 -24.28 -8.67 -10.36
C GLY A 171 -25.17 -7.44 -10.59
N LYS A 172 -25.35 -6.66 -9.52
CA LYS A 172 -26.02 -5.36 -9.57
C LYS A 172 -24.99 -4.25 -9.43
N LEU A 173 -25.15 -3.18 -10.20
CA LEU A 173 -24.23 -2.05 -10.14
C LEU A 173 -24.25 -1.35 -8.77
N ASP A 174 -25.34 -1.45 -8.03
CA ASP A 174 -25.44 -0.88 -6.67
C ASP A 174 -24.59 -1.64 -5.66
N ASP A 175 -24.53 -2.98 -5.77
CA ASP A 175 -23.66 -3.82 -4.93
C ASP A 175 -22.18 -3.53 -5.24
N VAL A 176 -21.86 -3.33 -6.52
CA VAL A 176 -20.51 -2.93 -6.97
C VAL A 176 -20.16 -1.56 -6.43
N ALA A 177 -21.07 -0.59 -6.50
CA ALA A 177 -20.84 0.76 -5.99
C ALA A 177 -20.55 0.77 -4.48
N ALA A 178 -21.28 -0.04 -3.70
CA ALA A 178 -21.07 -0.18 -2.26
C ALA A 178 -19.67 -0.74 -1.93
N GLN A 179 -19.16 -1.69 -2.72
CA GLN A 179 -17.84 -2.29 -2.51
C GLN A 179 -16.69 -1.40 -3.02
N LEU A 180 -16.88 -0.65 -4.11
CA LEU A 180 -15.87 0.24 -4.66
C LEU A 180 -15.69 1.52 -3.83
N GLY A 181 -16.71 1.94 -3.08
CA GLY A 181 -16.64 3.04 -2.12
C GLY A 181 -16.60 4.44 -2.76
N ALA A 182 -16.22 5.42 -1.93
CA ALA A 182 -16.34 6.86 -2.23
C ALA A 182 -15.51 7.37 -3.43
N GLY A 183 -14.49 6.64 -3.85
CA GLY A 183 -13.68 6.99 -5.03
C GLY A 183 -14.41 6.81 -6.37
N PHE A 184 -15.61 6.20 -6.35
CA PHE A 184 -16.40 5.94 -7.54
C PHE A 184 -17.73 6.70 -7.50
N VAL A 185 -18.03 7.41 -8.59
CA VAL A 185 -19.18 8.29 -8.70
C VAL A 185 -20.22 7.69 -9.64
N ARG A 186 -21.47 7.59 -9.14
CA ARG A 186 -22.61 7.18 -9.97
C ARG A 186 -23.02 8.33 -10.88
N ILE A 187 -22.84 8.17 -12.20
CA ILE A 187 -23.20 9.19 -13.20
C ILE A 187 -24.48 8.86 -13.97
N HIS A 188 -24.84 7.59 -14.02
CA HIS A 188 -26.00 7.09 -14.75
C HIS A 188 -26.57 5.83 -14.08
N GLN A 189 -27.82 5.47 -14.36
CA GLN A 189 -28.38 4.18 -13.90
C GLN A 189 -27.53 2.97 -14.33
N ARG A 190 -26.75 3.11 -15.40
CA ARG A 190 -25.90 2.05 -15.97
C ARG A 190 -24.42 2.28 -15.77
N TYR A 191 -23.95 3.44 -15.26
CA TYR A 191 -22.54 3.78 -15.19
C TYR A 191 -22.12 4.28 -13.82
N LEU A 192 -20.99 3.75 -13.37
CA LEU A 192 -20.24 4.17 -12.19
C LEU A 192 -18.80 4.43 -12.63
N VAL A 193 -18.25 5.61 -12.42
CA VAL A 193 -16.91 5.99 -12.88
C VAL A 193 -15.94 6.17 -11.72
N ASN A 194 -14.71 5.77 -11.90
CA ASN A 194 -13.62 6.12 -11.00
C ASN A 194 -13.31 7.61 -11.18
N ALA A 195 -13.52 8.40 -10.13
CA ALA A 195 -13.34 9.85 -10.20
C ALA A 195 -11.91 10.25 -10.60
N ARG A 196 -10.90 9.44 -10.22
CA ARG A 196 -9.49 9.66 -10.59
C ARG A 196 -9.18 9.36 -12.07
N ALA A 197 -10.00 8.57 -12.73
CA ALA A 197 -9.84 8.23 -14.14
C ALA A 197 -10.55 9.21 -15.08
N VAL A 198 -11.32 10.16 -14.54
CA VAL A 198 -12.03 11.19 -15.31
C VAL A 198 -11.05 12.25 -15.76
N SER A 199 -10.95 12.45 -17.07
CA SER A 199 -10.13 13.51 -17.67
C SER A 199 -10.89 14.82 -17.88
N ALA A 200 -12.20 14.74 -18.16
CA ALA A 200 -13.05 15.92 -18.37
C ALA A 200 -14.53 15.62 -18.08
N VAL A 201 -15.25 16.68 -17.70
CA VAL A 201 -16.73 16.69 -17.66
C VAL A 201 -17.19 17.75 -18.64
N VAL A 202 -17.86 17.33 -19.72
CA VAL A 202 -18.30 18.22 -20.80
C VAL A 202 -19.79 18.08 -21.00
N GLY A 203 -20.57 19.13 -20.67
CA GLY A 203 -22.00 19.12 -20.75
C GLY A 203 -22.61 17.97 -19.94
N ALA A 204 -23.35 17.07 -20.59
CA ALA A 204 -23.99 15.91 -19.97
C ALA A 204 -23.17 14.61 -20.16
N SER A 205 -21.84 14.70 -20.27
CA SER A 205 -20.97 13.53 -20.42
C SER A 205 -19.69 13.66 -19.62
N VAL A 206 -19.13 12.50 -19.27
CA VAL A 206 -17.84 12.35 -18.58
C VAL A 206 -16.90 11.65 -19.52
N GLN A 207 -15.69 12.19 -19.69
CA GLN A 207 -14.62 11.57 -20.46
C GLN A 207 -13.72 10.73 -19.55
N VAL A 208 -13.56 9.45 -19.93
CA VAL A 208 -12.67 8.48 -19.26
C VAL A 208 -11.82 7.82 -20.33
N GLY A 209 -10.55 8.23 -20.41
CA GLY A 209 -9.69 7.87 -21.54
C GLY A 209 -10.28 8.40 -22.86
N GLU A 210 -10.51 7.51 -23.82
CA GLU A 210 -11.13 7.83 -25.13
C GLU A 210 -12.66 7.69 -25.13
N VAL A 211 -13.27 7.26 -24.01
CA VAL A 211 -14.70 6.96 -23.93
C VAL A 211 -15.45 8.13 -23.32
N HIS A 212 -16.61 8.48 -23.91
CA HIS A 212 -17.56 9.45 -23.37
C HIS A 212 -18.76 8.72 -22.79
N LEU A 213 -18.97 8.85 -21.47
CA LEU A 213 -20.06 8.22 -20.73
C LEU A 213 -21.15 9.26 -20.41
N PRO A 214 -22.45 8.98 -20.65
CA PRO A 214 -23.51 9.94 -20.42
C PRO A 214 -23.81 10.10 -18.92
N ILE A 215 -24.07 11.34 -18.50
CA ILE A 215 -24.61 11.64 -17.18
C ILE A 215 -26.15 11.70 -17.29
N SER A 216 -26.87 10.98 -16.44
CA SER A 216 -28.33 11.08 -16.42
C SER A 216 -28.79 12.43 -15.87
N ARG A 217 -29.92 12.96 -16.36
CA ARG A 217 -30.46 14.25 -15.92
C ARG A 217 -30.69 14.31 -14.41
N SER A 218 -31.15 13.22 -13.81
CA SER A 218 -31.43 13.13 -12.37
C SER A 218 -30.17 13.13 -11.49
N LEU A 219 -29.01 12.71 -12.02
CA LEU A 219 -27.75 12.62 -11.29
C LEU A 219 -26.78 13.75 -11.66
N HIS A 220 -27.12 14.60 -12.62
CA HIS A 220 -26.19 15.58 -13.21
C HIS A 220 -25.53 16.47 -12.16
N GLN A 221 -26.32 17.11 -11.31
CA GLN A 221 -25.81 18.03 -10.29
C GLN A 221 -24.94 17.32 -9.26
N GLN A 222 -25.40 16.18 -8.77
CA GLN A 222 -24.68 15.38 -7.77
C GLN A 222 -23.36 14.83 -8.34
N ALA A 223 -23.40 14.28 -9.55
CA ALA A 223 -22.22 13.73 -10.22
C ALA A 223 -21.19 14.83 -10.53
N ALA A 224 -21.63 15.97 -11.06
CA ALA A 224 -20.74 17.10 -11.37
C ALA A 224 -20.04 17.63 -10.12
N MET A 225 -20.76 17.78 -9.00
CA MET A 225 -20.17 18.21 -7.73
C MET A 225 -19.15 17.19 -7.17
N ALA A 226 -19.49 15.90 -7.20
CA ALA A 226 -18.62 14.84 -6.71
C ALA A 226 -17.33 14.73 -7.55
N LEU A 227 -17.45 14.78 -8.86
CA LEU A 227 -16.30 14.74 -9.78
C LEU A 227 -15.44 15.99 -9.66
N ALA A 228 -16.04 17.18 -9.56
CA ALA A 228 -15.28 18.43 -9.38
C ALA A 228 -14.42 18.39 -8.11
N ARG A 229 -14.97 17.92 -6.97
CA ARG A 229 -14.19 17.76 -5.73
C ARG A 229 -13.02 16.81 -5.90
N ALA A 230 -13.22 15.67 -6.55
CA ALA A 230 -12.17 14.69 -6.79
C ALA A 230 -11.07 15.21 -7.74
N MET A 231 -11.41 16.06 -8.72
CA MET A 231 -10.45 16.67 -9.67
C MET A 231 -9.60 17.77 -9.03
N VAL A 232 -10.12 18.46 -8.01
CA VAL A 232 -9.40 19.55 -7.28
C VAL A 232 -8.48 18.98 -6.18
N GLY A 233 -8.54 17.69 -5.85
CA GLY A 233 -7.64 17.06 -4.89
C GLY A 233 -8.07 17.20 -3.44
N GLU A 234 -9.31 17.56 -3.15
CA GLU A 234 -9.89 17.51 -1.81
C GLU A 234 -10.51 16.11 -1.57
N GLY A 235 -9.68 15.22 -1.00
CA GLY A 235 -10.11 13.91 -0.55
C GLY A 235 -9.27 13.41 0.61
#